data_8864f1af14cc688c2fa49af27352dce8
#
_entry.id   8864f1af14cc688c2fa49af27352dce8
#
_cell.length_a   1.000
_cell.length_b   1.000
_cell.length_c   1.000
_cell.angle_alpha   90.00
_cell.angle_beta   90.00
_cell.angle_gamma   90.00
#
_symmetry.space_group_name_H-M   'P 1'
#
loop_
_entity.id
_entity.type
_entity.pdbx_description
1 polymer ?
#
loop_
_entity_poly.entity_id
_entity_poly.type
_entity_poly.pdbx_seq_one_letter_code
_entity_poly.pdbx_strand_id
1 'polypeptide(L)'
;MSNLTPSNVSTNMLTATVSRLPLPAVWTAGSAQQRTLIMGVALAILSNLLFGVLYAYSSFLAPLSGTQVFIWRMLAMWAALIGYLLISGRLGLHLDKLKALRTVKQWAWLLLPTPIFLSQFWLFMWAPVNGQGVQTAMGYFLFPLMMVVFGCVLFGEKLSRLQWLAVGFAAVGVGSEIVRTQSVSWATLWVCGTYPVYYILRRLQGIGAITGLLVDLTIFAPFAVAYLLFVAPSSLGLVGSSSFFIMMLAGLGMLSVLAMKTNVDASQMLPVNVYGMMSYIEPALLFILAITVLGNPFESAMIYSYGLIWLGIA
;
A
#
# COMPACT_ATOMS: atom_id res chain seq x y z
N MET A 1 5.00 38.17 35.71
CA MET A 1 5.36 38.78 34.41
C MET A 1 6.62 38.12 33.92
N SER A 2 6.51 37.12 33.06
CA SER A 2 7.65 36.51 32.37
C SER A 2 7.17 36.12 30.96
N ASN A 3 7.76 36.78 29.98
CA ASN A 3 7.52 36.71 28.56
C ASN A 3 7.76 35.30 28.02
N LEU A 4 6.75 34.67 27.46
CA LEU A 4 6.88 33.55 26.56
C LEU A 4 6.73 34.08 25.12
N THR A 5 7.83 34.14 24.39
CA THR A 5 7.89 34.47 22.96
C THR A 5 7.43 33.30 22.09
N PRO A 6 6.68 33.55 21.00
CA PRO A 6 6.06 32.50 20.19
C PRO A 6 6.97 31.92 19.05
N SER A 7 8.28 31.87 19.23
CA SER A 7 9.21 31.54 18.13
C SER A 7 9.75 30.10 18.11
N ASN A 8 9.34 29.19 19.00
CA ASN A 8 9.99 27.87 19.13
C ASN A 8 9.17 26.68 18.63
N VAL A 9 8.00 26.89 18.03
CA VAL A 9 7.16 25.76 17.58
C VAL A 9 7.44 25.33 16.13
N SER A 10 8.00 26.22 15.31
CA SER A 10 8.20 25.92 13.88
C SER A 10 9.54 25.24 13.54
N THR A 11 10.53 25.30 14.42
CA THR A 11 11.85 24.71 14.17
C THR A 11 11.93 23.26 14.64
N ASN A 12 11.06 22.82 15.54
CA ASN A 12 11.06 21.46 16.09
C ASN A 12 10.38 20.41 15.19
N MET A 13 9.70 20.80 14.10
CA MET A 13 9.13 19.82 13.16
C MET A 13 10.12 19.35 12.10
N LEU A 14 11.22 20.06 11.87
CA LEU A 14 12.26 19.65 10.91
C LEU A 14 13.50 19.06 11.60
N THR A 15 13.64 19.30 12.88
CA THR A 15 14.67 18.72 13.75
C THR A 15 14.09 17.76 14.80
N ALA A 16 12.81 17.35 14.67
CA ALA A 16 12.34 16.14 15.32
C ALA A 16 13.18 15.01 14.75
N THR A 17 14.43 15.15 15.18
CA THR A 17 15.36 14.11 15.53
C THR A 17 14.85 12.78 14.99
N VAL A 18 15.54 12.29 14.00
CA VAL A 18 15.91 10.88 13.95
C VAL A 18 16.66 10.59 15.28
N SER A 19 16.00 10.84 16.41
CA SER A 19 16.39 10.32 17.70
C SER A 19 16.29 8.83 17.51
N ARG A 20 17.45 8.19 17.43
CA ARG A 20 17.68 6.76 17.48
C ARG A 20 16.66 6.17 18.45
N LEU A 21 15.51 5.71 17.94
CA LEU A 21 14.62 4.88 18.71
C LEU A 21 15.46 3.65 19.05
N PRO A 22 15.76 3.40 20.32
CA PRO A 22 16.46 2.17 20.69
C PRO A 22 15.63 1.03 20.13
N LEU A 23 16.24 0.20 19.28
CA LEU A 23 15.60 -0.98 18.77
C LEU A 23 15.20 -1.84 19.97
N PRO A 24 13.94 -2.15 20.15
CA PRO A 24 13.55 -3.10 21.16
C PRO A 24 14.12 -4.46 20.78
N ALA A 25 14.78 -5.12 21.72
CA ALA A 25 14.83 -6.56 21.69
C ALA A 25 13.37 -7.03 21.61
N VAL A 26 12.98 -7.62 20.49
CA VAL A 26 11.57 -7.94 20.13
C VAL A 26 10.90 -8.81 21.21
N TRP A 27 11.66 -9.43 22.10
CA TRP A 27 11.20 -10.37 23.11
C TRP A 27 11.22 -9.84 24.55
N THR A 28 11.70 -8.63 24.80
CA THR A 28 11.73 -8.00 26.14
C THR A 28 10.85 -6.75 26.23
N ALA A 29 10.03 -6.51 25.23
CA ALA A 29 9.09 -5.38 25.20
C ALA A 29 8.03 -5.54 26.30
N GLY A 30 7.69 -4.47 27.00
CA GLY A 30 6.58 -4.46 27.95
C GLY A 30 5.27 -4.91 27.29
N SER A 31 4.31 -5.37 28.06
CA SER A 31 3.05 -5.99 27.57
C SER A 31 2.32 -5.13 26.51
N ALA A 32 2.41 -3.81 26.58
CA ALA A 32 1.80 -2.89 25.63
C ALA A 32 2.51 -2.90 24.26
N GLN A 33 3.84 -2.89 24.24
CA GLN A 33 4.62 -2.91 23.00
C GLN A 33 4.51 -4.25 22.29
N GLN A 34 4.45 -5.36 23.02
CA GLN A 34 4.21 -6.69 22.48
C GLN A 34 2.81 -6.78 21.84
N ARG A 35 1.79 -6.20 22.46
CA ARG A 35 0.42 -6.12 21.88
C ARG A 35 0.41 -5.33 20.57
N THR A 36 1.13 -4.21 20.49
CA THR A 36 1.24 -3.41 19.27
C THR A 36 1.90 -4.19 18.14
N LEU A 37 2.97 -4.94 18.42
CA LEU A 37 3.63 -5.79 17.42
C LEU A 37 2.71 -6.91 16.92
N ILE A 38 2.05 -7.63 17.82
CA ILE A 38 1.11 -8.70 17.47
C ILE A 38 -0.03 -8.13 16.61
N MET A 39 -0.61 -7.00 17.01
CA MET A 39 -1.65 -6.33 16.24
C MET A 39 -1.14 -5.92 14.86
N GLY A 40 0.05 -5.34 14.77
CA GLY A 40 0.67 -4.94 13.50
C GLY A 40 0.87 -6.15 12.56
N VAL A 41 1.34 -7.28 13.07
CA VAL A 41 1.47 -8.54 12.30
C VAL A 41 0.11 -9.05 11.83
N ALA A 42 -0.88 -9.08 12.72
CA ALA A 42 -2.24 -9.51 12.36
C ALA A 42 -2.86 -8.63 11.27
N LEU A 43 -2.68 -7.30 11.35
CA LEU A 43 -3.14 -6.36 10.34
C LEU A 43 -2.38 -6.51 9.02
N ALA A 44 -1.07 -6.79 9.05
CA ALA A 44 -0.29 -7.08 7.85
C ALA A 44 -0.79 -8.34 7.14
N ILE A 45 -1.01 -9.44 7.87
CA ILE A 45 -1.57 -10.67 7.30
C ILE A 45 -2.96 -10.40 6.71
N LEU A 46 -3.84 -9.74 7.46
CA LEU A 46 -5.20 -9.42 7.00
C LEU A 46 -5.17 -8.57 5.73
N SER A 47 -4.33 -7.55 5.67
CA SER A 47 -4.22 -6.69 4.48
C SER A 47 -3.76 -7.46 3.25
N ASN A 48 -2.75 -8.33 3.39
CA ASN A 48 -2.27 -9.16 2.29
C ASN A 48 -3.35 -10.14 1.78
N LEU A 49 -4.12 -10.76 2.69
CA LEU A 49 -5.27 -11.60 2.31
C LEU A 49 -6.33 -10.80 1.54
N LEU A 50 -6.65 -9.59 2.02
CA LEU A 50 -7.62 -8.71 1.36
C LEU A 50 -7.14 -8.26 -0.03
N PHE A 51 -5.84 -7.96 -0.21
CA PHE A 51 -5.29 -7.65 -1.52
C PHE A 51 -5.33 -8.86 -2.45
N GLY A 52 -5.10 -10.07 -1.96
CA GLY A 52 -5.31 -11.30 -2.72
C GLY A 52 -6.76 -11.42 -3.22
N VAL A 53 -7.75 -11.21 -2.34
CA VAL A 53 -9.17 -11.20 -2.74
C VAL A 53 -9.44 -10.11 -3.78
N LEU A 54 -8.92 -8.89 -3.60
CA LEU A 54 -9.08 -7.77 -4.52
C LEU A 54 -8.47 -8.05 -5.90
N TYR A 55 -7.38 -8.80 -5.96
CA TYR A 55 -6.77 -9.20 -7.21
C TYR A 55 -7.69 -10.13 -8.03
N ALA A 56 -8.19 -11.18 -7.39
CA ALA A 56 -9.16 -12.07 -8.03
C ALA A 56 -10.47 -11.34 -8.37
N TYR A 57 -10.90 -10.41 -7.51
CA TYR A 57 -12.13 -9.66 -7.68
C TYR A 57 -12.14 -8.81 -8.95
N SER A 58 -10.99 -8.24 -9.33
CA SER A 58 -10.87 -7.37 -10.50
C SER A 58 -11.24 -8.09 -11.81
N SER A 59 -11.03 -9.40 -11.91
CA SER A 59 -11.36 -10.20 -13.09
C SER A 59 -12.86 -10.31 -13.36
N PHE A 60 -13.71 -10.15 -12.34
CA PHE A 60 -15.16 -10.18 -12.48
C PHE A 60 -15.77 -8.85 -12.99
N LEU A 61 -14.94 -7.82 -13.17
CA LEU A 61 -15.36 -6.51 -13.65
C LEU A 61 -15.20 -6.33 -15.17
N ALA A 62 -14.85 -7.40 -15.91
CA ALA A 62 -14.92 -7.36 -17.37
C ALA A 62 -16.35 -6.98 -17.82
N PRO A 63 -16.53 -6.14 -18.87
CA PRO A 63 -15.56 -5.72 -19.87
C PRO A 63 -14.87 -4.36 -19.59
N LEU A 64 -14.85 -3.84 -18.35
CA LEU A 64 -14.18 -2.59 -18.04
C LEU A 64 -12.66 -2.71 -18.27
N SER A 65 -12.06 -1.69 -18.89
CA SER A 65 -10.59 -1.63 -19.04
C SER A 65 -9.90 -1.44 -17.68
N GLY A 66 -8.62 -1.78 -17.57
CA GLY A 66 -7.86 -1.62 -16.32
C GLY A 66 -7.88 -0.20 -15.76
N THR A 67 -7.82 0.83 -16.62
CA THR A 67 -7.95 2.23 -16.20
C THR A 67 -9.38 2.54 -15.72
N GLN A 68 -10.41 2.04 -16.39
CA GLN A 68 -11.80 2.22 -15.94
C GLN A 68 -12.04 1.54 -14.59
N VAL A 69 -11.53 0.31 -14.39
CA VAL A 69 -11.60 -0.39 -13.09
C VAL A 69 -10.90 0.41 -12.01
N PHE A 70 -9.72 0.97 -12.30
CA PHE A 70 -9.01 1.85 -11.35
C PHE A 70 -9.87 3.08 -10.98
N ILE A 71 -10.40 3.80 -11.94
CA ILE A 71 -11.23 4.99 -11.70
C ILE A 71 -12.47 4.66 -10.85
N TRP A 72 -13.20 3.61 -11.22
CA TRP A 72 -14.35 3.14 -10.46
C TRP A 72 -13.98 2.68 -9.05
N ARG A 73 -12.86 1.96 -8.92
CA ARG A 73 -12.34 1.53 -7.62
C ARG A 73 -12.06 2.72 -6.70
N MET A 74 -11.42 3.78 -7.21
CA MET A 74 -11.12 4.97 -6.41
C MET A 74 -12.38 5.70 -5.96
N LEU A 75 -13.38 5.84 -6.83
CA LEU A 75 -14.67 6.44 -6.47
C LEU A 75 -15.46 5.57 -5.49
N ALA A 76 -15.47 4.26 -5.68
CA ALA A 76 -16.12 3.34 -4.76
C ALA A 76 -15.43 3.33 -3.38
N MET A 77 -14.10 3.38 -3.33
CA MET A 77 -13.34 3.56 -2.08
C MET A 77 -13.69 4.87 -1.40
N TRP A 78 -13.72 5.97 -2.17
CA TRP A 78 -14.08 7.28 -1.64
C TRP A 78 -15.49 7.28 -1.03
N ALA A 79 -16.48 6.77 -1.77
CA ALA A 79 -17.86 6.68 -1.31
C ALA A 79 -17.98 5.77 -0.06
N ALA A 80 -17.33 4.61 -0.04
CA ALA A 80 -17.32 3.70 1.08
C ALA A 80 -16.67 4.33 2.33
N LEU A 81 -15.55 5.04 2.15
CA LEU A 81 -14.86 5.72 3.25
C LEU A 81 -15.69 6.87 3.82
N ILE A 82 -16.26 7.71 2.96
CA ILE A 82 -17.15 8.80 3.39
C ILE A 82 -18.39 8.23 4.08
N GLY A 83 -19.03 7.21 3.50
CA GLY A 83 -20.19 6.54 4.11
C GLY A 83 -19.85 5.99 5.50
N TYR A 84 -18.73 5.31 5.66
CA TYR A 84 -18.25 4.82 6.95
C TYR A 84 -18.05 5.96 7.96
N LEU A 85 -17.39 7.05 7.54
CA LEU A 85 -17.11 8.20 8.42
C LEU A 85 -18.38 8.96 8.84
N LEU A 86 -19.36 9.05 7.94
CA LEU A 86 -20.65 9.65 8.25
C LEU A 86 -21.47 8.79 9.24
N ILE A 87 -21.60 7.49 8.95
CA ILE A 87 -22.34 6.55 9.81
C ILE A 87 -21.72 6.45 11.21
N SER A 88 -20.37 6.42 11.28
CA SER A 88 -19.67 6.35 12.56
C SER A 88 -19.56 7.70 13.31
N GLY A 89 -20.03 8.81 12.73
CA GLY A 89 -19.93 10.14 13.31
C GLY A 89 -18.49 10.66 13.43
N ARG A 90 -17.51 10.02 12.75
CA ARG A 90 -16.07 10.30 12.90
C ARG A 90 -15.51 11.28 11.88
N LEU A 91 -16.31 11.69 10.89
CA LEU A 91 -15.84 12.61 9.84
C LEU A 91 -15.27 13.90 10.42
N GLY A 92 -15.94 14.49 11.42
CA GLY A 92 -15.48 15.70 12.10
C GLY A 92 -14.06 15.58 12.65
N LEU A 93 -13.74 14.45 13.30
CA LEU A 93 -12.40 14.21 13.87
C LEU A 93 -11.28 14.26 12.81
N HIS A 94 -11.54 13.75 11.61
CA HIS A 94 -10.57 13.78 10.52
C HIS A 94 -10.50 15.15 9.86
N LEU A 95 -11.64 15.82 9.69
CA LEU A 95 -11.67 17.19 9.15
C LEU A 95 -10.99 18.20 10.08
N ASP A 96 -11.14 18.06 11.39
CA ASP A 96 -10.48 18.96 12.34
C ASP A 96 -8.96 18.81 12.32
N LYS A 97 -8.43 17.60 12.11
CA LYS A 97 -7.00 17.39 11.85
C LYS A 97 -6.53 18.11 10.59
N LEU A 98 -7.35 18.13 9.54
CA LEU A 98 -7.03 18.81 8.28
C LEU A 98 -7.16 20.33 8.42
N LYS A 99 -8.14 20.83 9.14
CA LYS A 99 -8.31 22.27 9.43
C LYS A 99 -7.16 22.83 10.28
N ALA A 100 -6.46 21.99 11.04
CA ALA A 100 -5.27 22.39 11.79
C ALA A 100 -4.07 22.72 10.88
N LEU A 101 -4.09 22.29 9.62
CA LEU A 101 -3.08 22.62 8.62
C LEU A 101 -3.35 24.03 8.07
N ARG A 102 -2.49 24.98 8.40
CA ARG A 102 -2.68 26.39 8.08
C ARG A 102 -1.76 26.93 6.98
N THR A 103 -0.73 26.17 6.62
CA THR A 103 0.29 26.63 5.67
C THR A 103 0.30 25.78 4.41
N VAL A 104 0.64 26.38 3.27
CA VAL A 104 0.83 25.71 2.00
C VAL A 104 1.88 24.58 2.11
N LYS A 105 2.94 24.80 2.90
CA LYS A 105 3.99 23.80 3.13
C LYS A 105 3.44 22.54 3.82
N GLN A 106 2.55 22.69 4.82
CA GLN A 106 1.92 21.57 5.50
C GLN A 106 1.01 20.76 4.55
N TRP A 107 0.25 21.47 3.71
CA TRP A 107 -0.58 20.83 2.69
C TRP A 107 0.27 20.12 1.63
N ALA A 108 1.32 20.77 1.11
CA ALA A 108 2.24 20.15 0.16
C ALA A 108 2.89 18.88 0.75
N TRP A 109 3.30 18.93 2.02
CA TRP A 109 3.85 17.77 2.72
C TRP A 109 2.82 16.64 2.83
N LEU A 110 1.57 16.95 3.21
CA LEU A 110 0.49 15.96 3.31
C LEU A 110 0.18 15.30 1.97
N LEU A 111 0.20 16.08 0.88
CA LEU A 111 -0.16 15.64 -0.47
C LEU A 111 0.98 14.94 -1.23
N LEU A 112 2.21 15.05 -0.74
CA LEU A 112 3.39 14.48 -1.42
C LEU A 112 3.27 12.98 -1.74
N PRO A 113 2.70 12.10 -0.88
CA PRO A 113 2.53 10.69 -1.21
C PRO A 113 1.36 10.41 -2.16
N THR A 114 0.41 11.32 -2.34
CA THR A 114 -0.83 11.11 -3.12
C THR A 114 -0.56 10.68 -4.58
N PRO A 115 0.33 11.34 -5.35
CA PRO A 115 0.62 10.90 -6.72
C PRO A 115 1.22 9.48 -6.77
N ILE A 116 2.06 9.13 -5.79
CA ILE A 116 2.63 7.79 -5.69
C ILE A 116 1.51 6.78 -5.45
N PHE A 117 0.65 7.03 -4.47
CA PHE A 117 -0.51 6.19 -4.16
C PHE A 117 -1.38 5.93 -5.40
N LEU A 118 -1.78 6.99 -6.08
CA LEU A 118 -2.64 6.91 -7.26
C LEU A 118 -1.97 6.15 -8.41
N SER A 119 -0.70 6.40 -8.67
CA SER A 119 0.05 5.72 -9.73
C SER A 119 0.22 4.23 -9.46
N GLN A 120 0.43 3.82 -8.19
CA GLN A 120 0.52 2.42 -7.79
C GLN A 120 -0.81 1.70 -8.00
N PHE A 121 -1.92 2.31 -7.58
CA PHE A 121 -3.26 1.72 -7.77
C PHE A 121 -3.67 1.66 -9.24
N TRP A 122 -3.29 2.65 -10.04
CA TRP A 122 -3.49 2.62 -11.47
C TRP A 122 -2.68 1.51 -12.13
N LEU A 123 -1.40 1.42 -11.83
CA LEU A 123 -0.50 0.43 -12.41
C LEU A 123 -0.94 -0.99 -12.06
N PHE A 124 -1.41 -1.22 -10.84
CA PHE A 124 -1.94 -2.50 -10.39
C PHE A 124 -3.13 -3.00 -11.24
N MET A 125 -4.01 -2.09 -11.69
CA MET A 125 -5.15 -2.43 -12.54
C MET A 125 -4.81 -2.42 -14.03
N TRP A 126 -3.91 -1.52 -14.46
CA TRP A 126 -3.58 -1.31 -15.86
C TRP A 126 -2.57 -2.33 -16.40
N ALA A 127 -1.56 -2.65 -15.64
CA ALA A 127 -0.42 -3.43 -16.12
C ALA A 127 -0.80 -4.85 -16.60
N PRO A 128 -1.65 -5.62 -15.90
CA PRO A 128 -2.00 -6.97 -16.34
C PRO A 128 -2.67 -7.02 -17.71
N VAL A 129 -3.53 -6.04 -18.01
CA VAL A 129 -4.27 -5.99 -19.28
C VAL A 129 -3.51 -5.30 -20.40
N ASN A 130 -2.35 -4.70 -20.12
CA ASN A 130 -1.50 -4.01 -21.11
C ASN A 130 -0.13 -4.71 -21.30
N GLY A 131 -0.02 -6.00 -20.98
CA GLY A 131 1.19 -6.79 -21.18
C GLY A 131 2.36 -6.42 -20.25
N GLN A 132 2.13 -5.62 -19.19
CA GLN A 132 3.13 -5.22 -18.20
C GLN A 132 2.94 -5.94 -16.85
N GLY A 133 2.12 -6.99 -16.82
CA GLY A 133 1.78 -7.70 -15.58
C GLY A 133 3.00 -8.34 -14.92
N VAL A 134 3.85 -9.04 -15.69
CA VAL A 134 5.06 -9.69 -15.17
C VAL A 134 6.03 -8.64 -14.61
N GLN A 135 6.27 -7.55 -15.35
CA GLN A 135 7.17 -6.48 -14.97
C GLN A 135 6.71 -5.78 -13.68
N THR A 136 5.41 -5.57 -13.55
CA THR A 136 4.82 -4.97 -12.35
C THR A 136 4.92 -5.93 -11.17
N ALA A 137 4.63 -7.22 -11.36
CA ALA A 137 4.79 -8.25 -10.35
C ALA A 137 6.23 -8.32 -9.83
N MET A 138 7.23 -8.21 -10.71
CA MET A 138 8.64 -8.13 -10.32
C MET A 138 8.91 -6.93 -9.41
N GLY A 139 8.28 -5.78 -9.67
CA GLY A 139 8.35 -4.63 -8.80
C GLY A 139 7.80 -4.90 -7.40
N TYR A 140 6.68 -5.60 -7.29
CA TYR A 140 6.11 -6.01 -6.00
C TYR A 140 6.97 -7.03 -5.26
N PHE A 141 7.70 -7.92 -5.96
CA PHE A 141 8.68 -8.79 -5.34
C PHE A 141 9.92 -8.05 -4.82
N LEU A 142 10.36 -7.01 -5.53
CA LEU A 142 11.46 -6.15 -5.09
C LEU A 142 11.07 -5.19 -3.97
N PHE A 143 9.80 -4.81 -3.86
CA PHE A 143 9.31 -3.85 -2.87
C PHE A 143 9.70 -4.20 -1.42
N PRO A 144 9.50 -5.44 -0.92
CA PRO A 144 9.88 -5.79 0.44
C PRO A 144 11.39 -5.66 0.70
N LEU A 145 12.24 -6.03 -0.28
CA LEU A 145 13.69 -5.84 -0.16
C LEU A 145 14.04 -4.36 -0.03
N MET A 146 13.41 -3.51 -0.83
CA MET A 146 13.59 -2.06 -0.74
C MET A 146 13.11 -1.50 0.60
N MET A 147 12.00 -2.02 1.16
CA MET A 147 11.54 -1.66 2.51
C MET A 147 12.58 -2.00 3.58
N VAL A 148 13.22 -3.17 3.50
CA VAL A 148 14.30 -3.56 4.41
C VAL A 148 15.51 -2.62 4.26
N VAL A 149 15.92 -2.32 3.03
CA VAL A 149 17.02 -1.37 2.78
C VAL A 149 16.71 0.00 3.39
N PHE A 150 15.51 0.54 3.15
CA PHE A 150 15.10 1.81 3.74
C PHE A 150 14.98 1.76 5.27
N GLY A 151 14.53 0.64 5.84
CA GLY A 151 14.51 0.42 7.28
C GLY A 151 15.90 0.55 7.89
N CYS A 152 16.89 -0.10 7.28
CA CYS A 152 18.28 -0.03 7.73
C CYS A 152 18.90 1.37 7.53
N VAL A 153 18.73 1.96 6.35
CA VAL A 153 19.42 3.21 5.97
C VAL A 153 18.78 4.43 6.62
N LEU A 154 17.45 4.56 6.58
CA LEU A 154 16.75 5.76 7.05
C LEU A 154 16.39 5.71 8.54
N PHE A 155 16.06 4.54 9.04
CA PHE A 155 15.62 4.37 10.43
C PHE A 155 16.70 3.72 11.32
N GLY A 156 17.85 3.32 10.76
CA GLY A 156 18.93 2.68 11.50
C GLY A 156 18.53 1.32 12.10
N GLU A 157 17.54 0.66 11.50
CA GLU A 157 17.08 -0.65 11.95
C GLU A 157 18.19 -1.70 11.76
N LYS A 158 18.41 -2.52 12.79
CA LYS A 158 19.43 -3.58 12.74
C LYS A 158 18.74 -4.92 12.50
N LEU A 159 19.19 -5.62 11.49
CA LEU A 159 18.71 -6.96 11.20
C LEU A 159 19.42 -7.98 12.07
N SER A 160 18.68 -8.95 12.60
CA SER A 160 19.22 -10.14 13.22
C SER A 160 19.89 -11.04 12.14
N ARG A 161 20.70 -12.01 12.57
CA ARG A 161 21.32 -12.96 11.62
C ARG A 161 20.28 -13.74 10.83
N LEU A 162 19.17 -14.12 11.47
CA LEU A 162 18.07 -14.84 10.82
C LEU A 162 17.37 -13.96 9.77
N GLN A 163 17.13 -12.68 10.09
CA GLN A 163 16.56 -11.74 9.13
C GLN A 163 17.49 -11.49 7.93
N TRP A 164 18.82 -11.40 8.15
CA TRP A 164 19.78 -11.33 7.04
C TRP A 164 19.74 -12.56 6.14
N LEU A 165 19.59 -13.74 6.74
CA LEU A 165 19.42 -14.98 5.96
C LEU A 165 18.13 -14.96 5.14
N ALA A 166 17.01 -14.53 5.72
CA ALA A 166 15.73 -14.36 5.06
C ALA A 166 15.81 -13.40 3.87
N VAL A 167 16.42 -12.22 4.07
CA VAL A 167 16.68 -11.24 3.02
C VAL A 167 17.55 -11.82 1.91
N GLY A 168 18.58 -12.61 2.27
CA GLY A 168 19.44 -13.31 1.31
C GLY A 168 18.67 -14.28 0.42
N PHE A 169 17.82 -15.13 1.00
CA PHE A 169 16.96 -16.05 0.24
C PHE A 169 15.99 -15.29 -0.67
N ALA A 170 15.34 -14.25 -0.16
CA ALA A 170 14.44 -13.43 -0.97
C ALA A 170 15.17 -12.73 -2.12
N ALA A 171 16.36 -12.18 -1.86
CA ALA A 171 17.18 -11.53 -2.90
C ALA A 171 17.62 -12.51 -4.00
N VAL A 172 18.03 -13.74 -3.63
CA VAL A 172 18.39 -14.78 -4.61
C VAL A 172 17.15 -15.22 -5.40
N GLY A 173 16.01 -15.43 -4.73
CA GLY A 173 14.75 -15.78 -5.41
C GLY A 173 14.32 -14.72 -6.41
N VAL A 174 14.31 -13.45 -6.02
CA VAL A 174 13.98 -12.33 -6.92
C VAL A 174 15.01 -12.18 -8.04
N GLY A 175 16.30 -12.31 -7.73
CA GLY A 175 17.37 -12.26 -8.72
C GLY A 175 17.25 -13.36 -9.77
N SER A 176 16.93 -14.60 -9.35
CA SER A 176 16.69 -15.73 -10.27
C SER A 176 15.50 -15.46 -11.19
N GLU A 177 14.43 -14.85 -10.68
CA GLU A 177 13.26 -14.50 -11.47
C GLU A 177 13.54 -13.39 -12.49
N ILE A 178 14.33 -12.36 -12.11
CA ILE A 178 14.79 -11.32 -13.04
C ILE A 178 15.61 -11.93 -14.18
N VAL A 179 16.54 -12.84 -13.86
CA VAL A 179 17.36 -13.52 -14.87
C VAL A 179 16.49 -14.40 -15.78
N ARG A 180 15.50 -15.09 -15.23
CA ARG A 180 14.58 -15.96 -16.00
C ARG A 180 13.70 -15.14 -16.94
N THR A 181 13.12 -14.06 -16.45
CA THR A 181 12.13 -13.27 -17.21
C THR A 181 12.77 -12.21 -18.12
N GLN A 182 14.04 -11.88 -17.90
CA GLN A 182 14.76 -10.80 -18.60
C GLN A 182 13.99 -9.47 -18.63
N SER A 183 13.15 -9.23 -17.61
CA SER A 183 12.10 -8.21 -17.64
C SER A 183 12.23 -7.16 -16.55
N VAL A 184 13.37 -6.46 -16.49
CA VAL A 184 13.48 -5.23 -15.72
C VAL A 184 12.96 -4.08 -16.58
N SER A 185 11.77 -3.60 -16.28
CA SER A 185 11.12 -2.51 -17.02
C SER A 185 10.92 -1.27 -16.15
N TRP A 186 10.47 -0.18 -16.77
CA TRP A 186 10.07 1.03 -16.04
C TRP A 186 9.01 0.73 -14.96
N ALA A 187 8.07 -0.19 -15.24
CA ALA A 187 7.02 -0.57 -14.29
C ALA A 187 7.62 -1.26 -13.05
N THR A 188 8.60 -2.16 -13.24
CA THR A 188 9.37 -2.78 -12.16
C THR A 188 10.02 -1.73 -11.27
N LEU A 189 10.79 -0.80 -11.88
CA LEU A 189 11.50 0.24 -11.15
C LEU A 189 10.55 1.24 -10.48
N TRP A 190 9.43 1.56 -11.13
CA TRP A 190 8.42 2.44 -10.56
C TRP A 190 7.83 1.86 -9.29
N VAL A 191 7.41 0.59 -9.30
CA VAL A 191 6.84 -0.07 -8.13
C VAL A 191 7.87 -0.15 -7.00
N CYS A 192 9.01 -0.79 -7.23
CA CYS A 192 9.99 -1.03 -6.17
C CYS A 192 10.66 0.25 -5.65
N GLY A 193 10.75 1.29 -6.47
CA GLY A 193 11.36 2.57 -6.09
C GLY A 193 10.40 3.51 -5.37
N THR A 194 9.15 3.62 -5.84
CA THR A 194 8.24 4.64 -5.33
C THR A 194 7.30 4.13 -4.23
N TYR A 195 6.89 2.86 -4.27
CA TYR A 195 5.95 2.31 -3.30
C TYR A 195 6.51 2.29 -1.85
N PRO A 196 7.78 1.90 -1.61
CA PRO A 196 8.39 2.08 -0.29
C PRO A 196 8.39 3.54 0.17
N VAL A 197 8.64 4.47 -0.74
CA VAL A 197 8.64 5.92 -0.44
C VAL A 197 7.26 6.37 0.07
N TYR A 198 6.17 5.86 -0.51
CA TYR A 198 4.82 6.14 -0.02
C TYR A 198 4.66 5.78 1.46
N TYR A 199 5.04 4.56 1.87
CA TYR A 199 4.91 4.11 3.27
C TYR A 199 5.81 4.90 4.21
N ILE A 200 7.03 5.21 3.78
CA ILE A 200 7.97 6.01 4.56
C ILE A 200 7.42 7.42 4.77
N LEU A 201 6.94 8.08 3.72
CA LEU A 201 6.33 9.40 3.82
C LEU A 201 5.11 9.39 4.75
N ARG A 202 4.21 8.42 4.62
CA ARG A 202 3.05 8.28 5.51
C ARG A 202 3.46 8.05 6.96
N ARG A 203 4.51 7.26 7.20
CA ARG A 203 5.07 7.03 8.52
C ARG A 203 5.66 8.32 9.12
N LEU A 204 6.45 9.06 8.34
CA LEU A 204 7.06 10.33 8.77
C LEU A 204 6.02 11.44 9.02
N GLN A 205 4.94 11.42 8.28
CA GLN A 205 3.81 12.34 8.49
C GLN A 205 3.08 12.09 9.81
N GLY A 206 3.14 10.86 10.35
CA GLY A 206 2.41 10.47 11.56
C GLY A 206 0.88 10.56 11.42
N ILE A 207 0.38 10.57 10.19
CA ILE A 207 -1.05 10.70 9.88
C ILE A 207 -1.64 9.30 9.80
N GLY A 208 -2.71 9.06 10.57
CA GLY A 208 -3.39 7.77 10.56
C GLY A 208 -3.98 7.43 9.19
N ALA A 209 -4.03 6.13 8.88
CA ALA A 209 -4.44 5.57 7.58
C ALA A 209 -5.73 6.21 7.02
N ILE A 210 -6.77 6.33 7.85
CA ILE A 210 -8.07 6.88 7.44
C ILE A 210 -7.95 8.35 6.99
N THR A 211 -7.19 9.17 7.72
CA THR A 211 -7.02 10.60 7.34
C THR A 211 -6.22 10.70 6.03
N GLY A 212 -5.17 9.90 5.87
CA GLY A 212 -4.39 9.86 4.63
C GLY A 212 -5.23 9.44 3.43
N LEU A 213 -5.98 8.33 3.55
CA LEU A 213 -6.88 7.85 2.49
C LEU A 213 -7.99 8.86 2.17
N LEU A 214 -8.56 9.53 3.19
CA LEU A 214 -9.58 10.56 2.97
C LEU A 214 -9.05 11.68 2.08
N VAL A 215 -7.83 12.13 2.33
CA VAL A 215 -7.19 13.18 1.52
C VAL A 215 -6.90 12.69 0.11
N ASP A 216 -6.22 11.52 -0.03
CA ASP A 216 -5.84 10.98 -1.33
C ASP A 216 -7.06 10.79 -2.24
N LEU A 217 -8.12 10.18 -1.71
CA LEU A 217 -9.32 9.88 -2.46
C LEU A 217 -10.16 11.13 -2.76
N THR A 218 -10.26 12.07 -1.79
CA THR A 218 -11.06 13.30 -1.99
C THR A 218 -10.45 14.22 -3.05
N ILE A 219 -9.12 14.32 -3.08
CA ILE A 219 -8.44 15.11 -4.12
C ILE A 219 -8.56 14.46 -5.49
N PHE A 220 -8.55 13.13 -5.55
CA PHE A 220 -8.66 12.42 -6.82
C PHE A 220 -10.10 12.33 -7.33
N ALA A 221 -11.11 12.33 -6.46
CA ALA A 221 -12.51 12.13 -6.84
C ALA A 221 -13.01 13.05 -7.98
N PRO A 222 -12.74 14.38 -7.99
CA PRO A 222 -13.16 15.24 -9.10
C PRO A 222 -12.52 14.86 -10.43
N PHE A 223 -11.25 14.44 -10.44
CA PHE A 223 -10.56 13.97 -11.64
C PHE A 223 -11.15 12.64 -12.14
N ALA A 224 -11.48 11.75 -11.21
CA ALA A 224 -12.14 10.48 -11.54
C ALA A 224 -13.52 10.69 -12.15
N VAL A 225 -14.33 11.58 -11.59
CA VAL A 225 -15.64 11.95 -12.14
C VAL A 225 -15.48 12.60 -13.52
N ALA A 226 -14.56 13.53 -13.69
CA ALA A 226 -14.27 14.15 -14.97
C ALA A 226 -13.87 13.11 -16.03
N TYR A 227 -13.01 12.14 -15.67
CA TYR A 227 -12.62 11.05 -16.56
C TYR A 227 -13.84 10.23 -17.01
N LEU A 228 -14.74 9.86 -16.10
CA LEU A 228 -15.94 9.09 -16.45
C LEU A 228 -16.89 9.88 -17.35
N LEU A 229 -17.03 11.18 -17.14
CA LEU A 229 -17.94 12.02 -17.93
C LEU A 229 -17.41 12.32 -19.32
N PHE A 230 -16.10 12.61 -19.45
CA PHE A 230 -15.54 13.13 -20.70
C PHE A 230 -14.73 12.10 -21.49
N VAL A 231 -14.14 11.09 -20.83
CA VAL A 231 -13.25 10.12 -21.50
C VAL A 231 -13.90 8.74 -21.62
N ALA A 232 -14.66 8.31 -20.61
CA ALA A 232 -15.25 6.98 -20.57
C ALA A 232 -16.77 6.98 -20.27
N PRO A 233 -17.61 7.77 -20.99
CA PRO A 233 -19.04 7.84 -20.72
C PRO A 233 -19.77 6.50 -20.91
N SER A 234 -19.27 5.62 -21.77
CA SER A 234 -19.81 4.27 -21.97
C SER A 234 -19.76 3.41 -20.71
N SER A 235 -18.75 3.61 -19.86
CA SER A 235 -18.63 2.89 -18.58
C SER A 235 -19.71 3.29 -17.57
N LEU A 236 -20.20 4.54 -17.63
CA LEU A 236 -21.34 5.00 -16.82
C LEU A 236 -22.63 4.27 -17.21
N GLY A 237 -22.89 4.12 -18.52
CA GLY A 237 -24.03 3.37 -19.03
C GLY A 237 -23.99 1.90 -18.62
N LEU A 238 -22.81 1.27 -18.77
CA LEU A 238 -22.60 -0.12 -18.39
C LEU A 238 -22.86 -0.36 -16.90
N VAL A 239 -22.29 0.46 -16.05
CA VAL A 239 -22.45 0.33 -14.59
C VAL A 239 -23.86 0.69 -14.16
N GLY A 240 -24.44 1.76 -14.70
CA GLY A 240 -25.78 2.24 -14.35
C GLY A 240 -26.91 1.30 -14.79
N SER A 241 -26.69 0.48 -15.83
CA SER A 241 -27.69 -0.46 -16.32
C SER A 241 -27.76 -1.79 -15.56
N SER A 242 -26.80 -2.07 -14.68
CA SER A 242 -26.68 -3.37 -14.00
C SER A 242 -26.50 -3.23 -12.49
N SER A 243 -27.49 -3.68 -11.74
CA SER A 243 -27.39 -3.79 -10.26
C SER A 243 -26.23 -4.68 -9.81
N PHE A 244 -25.87 -5.67 -10.62
CA PHE A 244 -24.69 -6.53 -10.36
C PHE A 244 -23.40 -5.69 -10.33
N PHE A 245 -23.15 -4.84 -11.34
CA PHE A 245 -21.97 -3.98 -11.38
C PHE A 245 -21.95 -2.99 -10.21
N ILE A 246 -23.10 -2.41 -9.86
CA ILE A 246 -23.20 -1.49 -8.71
C ILE A 246 -22.82 -2.21 -7.41
N MET A 247 -23.35 -3.42 -7.17
CA MET A 247 -23.00 -4.23 -5.99
C MET A 247 -21.52 -4.61 -5.98
N MET A 248 -21.00 -5.04 -7.12
CA MET A 248 -19.60 -5.40 -7.27
C MET A 248 -18.68 -4.20 -6.97
N LEU A 249 -18.98 -3.02 -7.48
CA LEU A 249 -18.20 -1.81 -7.20
C LEU A 249 -18.31 -1.37 -5.74
N ALA A 250 -19.48 -1.48 -5.13
CA ALA A 250 -19.64 -1.20 -3.69
C ALA A 250 -18.79 -2.14 -2.84
N GLY A 251 -18.82 -3.45 -3.13
CA GLY A 251 -17.96 -4.44 -2.49
C GLY A 251 -16.48 -4.17 -2.69
N LEU A 252 -16.07 -3.83 -3.92
CA LEU A 252 -14.71 -3.45 -4.27
C LEU A 252 -14.23 -2.24 -3.45
N GLY A 253 -15.09 -1.23 -3.31
CA GLY A 253 -14.80 -0.03 -2.51
C GLY A 253 -14.57 -0.34 -1.03
N MET A 254 -15.50 -1.07 -0.42
CA MET A 254 -15.42 -1.46 1.00
C MET A 254 -14.19 -2.31 1.29
N LEU A 255 -13.96 -3.36 0.50
CA LEU A 255 -12.79 -4.24 0.64
C LEU A 255 -11.48 -3.46 0.46
N SER A 256 -11.43 -2.53 -0.53
CA SER A 256 -10.25 -1.72 -0.79
C SER A 256 -9.94 -0.75 0.35
N VAL A 257 -10.95 -0.12 0.95
CA VAL A 257 -10.77 0.73 2.15
C VAL A 257 -10.24 -0.09 3.31
N LEU A 258 -10.82 -1.27 3.56
CA LEU A 258 -10.39 -2.16 4.65
C LEU A 258 -8.96 -2.65 4.43
N ALA A 259 -8.64 -3.13 3.22
CA ALA A 259 -7.29 -3.58 2.86
C ALA A 259 -6.27 -2.47 3.06
N MET A 260 -6.54 -1.28 2.54
CA MET A 260 -5.60 -0.16 2.61
C MET A 260 -5.45 0.40 4.02
N LYS A 261 -6.56 0.47 4.78
CA LYS A 261 -6.52 0.87 6.19
C LYS A 261 -5.64 -0.08 7.00
N THR A 262 -5.90 -1.39 6.93
CA THR A 262 -5.16 -2.40 7.69
C THR A 262 -3.69 -2.44 7.28
N ASN A 263 -3.40 -2.23 6.00
CA ASN A 263 -2.06 -2.19 5.45
C ASN A 263 -1.25 -0.98 5.97
N VAL A 264 -1.81 0.23 5.89
CA VAL A 264 -1.12 1.45 6.38
C VAL A 264 -0.99 1.43 7.89
N ASP A 265 -2.00 0.97 8.63
CA ASP A 265 -1.91 0.82 10.09
C ASP A 265 -0.79 -0.18 10.46
N ALA A 266 -0.69 -1.33 9.78
CA ALA A 266 0.40 -2.29 9.97
C ALA A 266 1.77 -1.66 9.69
N SER A 267 1.91 -0.91 8.60
CA SER A 267 3.16 -0.24 8.24
C SER A 267 3.62 0.80 9.26
N GLN A 268 2.69 1.38 10.01
CA GLN A 268 2.98 2.35 11.06
C GLN A 268 3.27 1.69 12.43
N MET A 269 2.69 0.50 12.68
CA MET A 269 2.87 -0.24 13.93
C MET A 269 4.13 -1.09 13.95
N LEU A 270 4.54 -1.61 12.80
CA LEU A 270 5.70 -2.50 12.67
C LEU A 270 6.98 -1.71 12.36
N PRO A 271 8.16 -2.21 12.77
CA PRO A 271 9.43 -1.77 12.18
C PRO A 271 9.39 -1.93 10.66
N VAL A 272 10.10 -1.05 9.94
CA VAL A 272 10.02 -0.99 8.46
C VAL A 272 10.52 -2.28 7.82
N ASN A 273 11.59 -2.87 8.38
CA ASN A 273 12.13 -4.15 7.93
C ASN A 273 11.15 -5.31 8.17
N VAL A 274 10.47 -5.34 9.32
CA VAL A 274 9.47 -6.39 9.63
C VAL A 274 8.26 -6.26 8.72
N TYR A 275 7.76 -5.03 8.53
CA TYR A 275 6.66 -4.78 7.59
C TYR A 275 7.05 -5.19 6.16
N GLY A 276 8.27 -4.85 5.72
CA GLY A 276 8.78 -5.27 4.43
C GLY A 276 8.81 -6.80 4.27
N MET A 277 9.28 -7.53 5.28
CA MET A 277 9.28 -9.01 5.23
C MET A 277 7.85 -9.58 5.17
N MET A 278 6.92 -9.04 5.95
CA MET A 278 5.51 -9.46 5.92
C MET A 278 4.84 -9.19 4.57
N SER A 279 5.29 -8.19 3.82
CA SER A 279 4.74 -7.84 2.51
C SER A 279 5.03 -8.88 1.42
N TYR A 280 5.92 -9.86 1.64
CA TYR A 280 6.07 -11.01 0.74
C TYR A 280 4.86 -11.95 0.73
N ILE A 281 4.00 -11.90 1.72
CA ILE A 281 2.78 -12.71 1.77
C ILE A 281 1.86 -12.37 0.58
N GLU A 282 1.76 -11.09 0.21
CA GLU A 282 0.91 -10.66 -0.91
C GLU A 282 1.33 -11.31 -2.24
N PRO A 283 2.57 -11.17 -2.75
CA PRO A 283 3.00 -11.82 -3.97
C PRO A 283 2.86 -13.35 -3.94
N ALA A 284 3.09 -13.98 -2.76
CA ALA A 284 2.90 -15.41 -2.60
C ALA A 284 1.42 -15.82 -2.81
N LEU A 285 0.49 -15.07 -2.24
CA LEU A 285 -0.94 -15.28 -2.43
C LEU A 285 -1.37 -15.02 -3.88
N LEU A 286 -0.87 -13.94 -4.51
CA LEU A 286 -1.15 -13.62 -5.90
C LEU A 286 -0.69 -14.74 -6.84
N PHE A 287 0.48 -15.33 -6.57
CA PHE A 287 1.00 -16.47 -7.32
C PHE A 287 0.07 -17.70 -7.21
N ILE A 288 -0.34 -18.05 -5.98
CA ILE A 288 -1.27 -19.16 -5.74
C ILE A 288 -2.59 -18.91 -6.48
N LEU A 289 -3.15 -17.71 -6.37
CA LEU A 289 -4.42 -17.35 -7.03
C LEU A 289 -4.30 -17.34 -8.56
N ALA A 290 -3.16 -16.89 -9.09
CA ALA A 290 -2.91 -16.90 -10.53
C ALA A 290 -2.98 -18.31 -11.11
N ILE A 291 -2.43 -19.32 -10.42
CA ILE A 291 -2.44 -20.71 -10.86
C ILE A 291 -3.80 -21.36 -10.60
N THR A 292 -4.35 -21.19 -9.37
CA THR A 292 -5.53 -21.97 -8.94
C THR A 292 -6.86 -21.38 -9.41
N VAL A 293 -6.96 -20.06 -9.49
CA VAL A 293 -8.21 -19.35 -9.83
C VAL A 293 -8.19 -18.81 -11.26
N LEU A 294 -7.06 -18.26 -11.71
CA LEU A 294 -6.95 -17.66 -13.04
C LEU A 294 -6.46 -18.63 -14.11
N GLY A 295 -6.09 -19.87 -13.73
CA GLY A 295 -5.70 -20.92 -14.66
C GLY A 295 -4.40 -20.62 -15.42
N ASN A 296 -3.53 -19.75 -14.90
CA ASN A 296 -2.26 -19.44 -15.53
C ASN A 296 -1.37 -20.72 -15.58
N PRO A 297 -0.62 -20.94 -16.68
CA PRO A 297 0.24 -22.10 -16.79
C PRO A 297 1.33 -22.07 -15.69
N PHE A 298 1.48 -23.22 -15.06
CA PHE A 298 2.50 -23.43 -14.04
C PHE A 298 3.80 -23.91 -14.70
N GLU A 299 4.86 -23.13 -14.57
CA GLU A 299 6.20 -23.52 -14.99
C GLU A 299 7.00 -24.05 -13.79
N SER A 300 7.60 -25.24 -13.90
CA SER A 300 8.39 -25.85 -12.82
C SER A 300 9.57 -24.96 -12.37
N ALA A 301 10.10 -24.13 -13.26
CA ALA A 301 11.14 -23.14 -12.93
C ALA A 301 10.68 -22.09 -11.89
N MET A 302 9.39 -21.80 -11.83
CA MET A 302 8.83 -20.89 -10.84
C MET A 302 8.98 -21.40 -9.41
N ILE A 303 9.01 -22.74 -9.19
CA ILE A 303 9.21 -23.33 -7.86
C ILE A 303 10.52 -22.86 -7.23
N TYR A 304 11.59 -22.76 -8.01
CA TYR A 304 12.89 -22.35 -7.48
C TYR A 304 12.87 -20.88 -6.99
N SER A 305 12.34 -19.98 -7.83
CA SER A 305 12.28 -18.54 -7.49
C SER A 305 11.36 -18.28 -6.30
N TYR A 306 10.12 -18.77 -6.38
CA TYR A 306 9.12 -18.54 -5.33
C TYR A 306 9.37 -19.35 -4.07
N GLY A 307 9.90 -20.59 -4.21
CA GLY A 307 10.28 -21.43 -3.07
C GLY A 307 11.37 -20.81 -2.22
N LEU A 308 12.38 -20.16 -2.83
CA LEU A 308 13.42 -19.43 -2.10
C LEU A 308 12.84 -18.22 -1.34
N ILE A 309 11.91 -17.49 -1.96
CA ILE A 309 11.23 -16.36 -1.30
C ILE A 309 10.43 -16.86 -0.09
N TRP A 310 9.68 -17.95 -0.25
CA TRP A 310 8.90 -18.54 0.83
C TRP A 310 9.76 -19.07 1.98
N LEU A 311 10.92 -19.67 1.68
CA LEU A 311 11.90 -20.05 2.71
C LEU A 311 12.45 -18.84 3.48
N GLY A 312 12.52 -17.68 2.83
CA GLY A 312 12.92 -16.44 3.49
C GLY A 312 11.85 -15.86 4.42
N ILE A 313 10.56 -16.21 4.22
CA ILE A 313 9.43 -15.73 5.04
C ILE A 313 9.17 -16.65 6.25
N ALA A 314 9.43 -17.97 6.12
CA ALA A 314 9.15 -18.98 7.13
C ALA A 314 10.16 -18.94 8.29
#